data_505e6e7bc3902ca4316dfc09f24dfe41
#
_entry.id   505e6e7bc3902ca4316dfc09f24dfe41
#
_cell.length_a   1.000
_cell.length_b   1.000
_cell.length_c   1.000
_cell.angle_alpha   90.00
_cell.angle_beta   90.00
_cell.angle_gamma   90.00
#
_symmetry.space_group_name_H-M   'P 1'
#
loop_
_entity.id
_entity.type
_entity.pdbx_description
1 polymer ?
#
loop_
_entity_poly.entity_id
_entity_poly.type
_entity_poly.pdbx_seq_one_letter_code
_entity_poly.pdbx_strand_id
1 'polypeptide(L)'
;MTENNSGIIKDFFKKVFSDREEATLKETLEEALEEHDEETKDTSFSSDERKMIQNLLAYGTLRVQDVMVPRTDIIAVALDTNYDDLVKIFAEAGHSRLPVFKNSLDEILGMVHVKDALMALAEKGLEDVSSTQIITFQRAVLFVPGSMKVIDLLSQMRSNRTHMAIVVDEYGGTDGLITIEDLVEEIVGDIEDEHDDAEVEMITALGLGNYDADARVELDDLSELLAINLMDDEDEEVDTLGGWVFARAGKVPEIGEIVEHDSGYRFEIVDAEPRRIKKVRIHAPVGHTSVDED
;
A
#
# COMPACT_ATOMS: atom_id res chain seq x y z
N MET A 1 -44.71 11.05 -1.50
CA MET A 1 -43.82 11.95 -0.77
C MET A 1 -42.44 11.80 -1.36
N THR A 2 -42.20 12.29 -2.57
CA THR A 2 -40.96 12.12 -3.35
C THR A 2 -40.63 13.37 -4.19
N GLU A 3 -40.81 14.57 -3.65
CA GLU A 3 -40.55 15.79 -4.41
C GLU A 3 -39.54 16.77 -3.76
N ASN A 4 -38.93 16.43 -2.62
CA ASN A 4 -38.11 17.41 -1.89
C ASN A 4 -36.59 17.31 -2.14
N ASN A 5 -36.10 16.25 -2.81
CA ASN A 5 -34.64 16.08 -2.98
C ASN A 5 -34.06 16.78 -4.22
N SER A 6 -34.88 17.12 -5.20
CA SER A 6 -34.42 17.83 -6.42
C SER A 6 -34.20 19.35 -6.21
N GLY A 7 -34.81 19.94 -5.18
CA GLY A 7 -34.65 21.33 -4.84
C GLY A 7 -33.32 21.66 -4.18
N ILE A 8 -32.91 20.82 -3.25
CA ILE A 8 -31.69 21.00 -2.46
C ILE A 8 -30.44 20.89 -3.36
N ILE A 9 -30.42 19.90 -4.25
CA ILE A 9 -29.32 19.73 -5.22
C ILE A 9 -29.23 20.91 -6.18
N LYS A 10 -30.38 21.47 -6.66
CA LYS A 10 -30.39 22.66 -7.55
C LYS A 10 -29.96 23.92 -6.83
N ASP A 11 -30.34 24.13 -5.59
CA ASP A 11 -29.93 25.28 -4.80
C ASP A 11 -28.46 25.19 -4.40
N PHE A 12 -27.96 24.01 -4.09
CA PHE A 12 -26.54 23.74 -3.87
C PHE A 12 -25.70 24.07 -5.11
N PHE A 13 -26.07 23.55 -6.28
CA PHE A 13 -25.39 23.89 -7.54
C PHE A 13 -25.45 25.38 -7.88
N LYS A 14 -26.56 26.04 -7.56
CA LYS A 14 -26.71 27.48 -7.82
C LYS A 14 -25.86 28.34 -6.89
N LYS A 15 -25.66 27.93 -5.63
CA LYS A 15 -24.82 28.61 -4.64
C LYS A 15 -23.33 28.42 -4.95
N VAL A 16 -22.92 27.21 -5.40
CA VAL A 16 -21.55 26.86 -5.76
C VAL A 16 -21.10 27.57 -7.05
N PHE A 17 -21.99 27.78 -8.02
CA PHE A 17 -21.62 28.35 -9.32
C PHE A 17 -21.85 29.85 -9.46
N SER A 18 -22.36 30.57 -8.42
CA SER A 18 -22.74 31.97 -8.59
C SER A 18 -21.77 33.00 -8.01
N ASP A 19 -20.79 32.66 -7.17
CA ASP A 19 -20.05 33.68 -6.42
C ASP A 19 -18.52 33.50 -6.25
N ARG A 20 -17.85 32.64 -7.02
CA ARG A 20 -16.37 32.58 -6.97
C ARG A 20 -15.74 32.51 -8.36
N GLU A 21 -14.91 33.50 -8.65
CA GLU A 21 -13.90 33.46 -9.70
C GLU A 21 -12.87 32.33 -9.32
N GLU A 22 -12.79 31.29 -10.18
CA GLU A 22 -11.68 30.38 -10.33
C GLU A 22 -11.35 29.33 -9.22
N ALA A 23 -12.23 28.97 -8.32
CA ALA A 23 -12.06 27.70 -7.63
C ALA A 23 -12.29 26.56 -8.62
N THR A 24 -11.31 25.68 -8.80
CA THR A 24 -11.46 24.50 -9.65
C THR A 24 -12.55 23.60 -9.06
N LEU A 25 -13.27 22.85 -9.89
CA LEU A 25 -14.29 21.88 -9.41
C LEU A 25 -13.73 20.97 -8.31
N LYS A 26 -12.43 20.72 -8.34
CA LYS A 26 -11.69 19.94 -7.36
C LYS A 26 -11.69 20.63 -5.98
N GLU A 27 -11.27 21.88 -5.89
CA GLU A 27 -11.27 22.67 -4.64
C GLU A 27 -12.66 22.79 -4.03
N THR A 28 -13.69 22.94 -4.89
CA THR A 28 -15.08 23.01 -4.43
C THR A 28 -15.58 21.68 -3.86
N LEU A 29 -15.10 20.54 -4.41
CA LEU A 29 -15.45 19.21 -3.89
C LEU A 29 -14.68 18.90 -2.60
N GLU A 30 -13.44 19.32 -2.49
CA GLU A 30 -12.62 19.21 -1.27
C GLU A 30 -13.25 20.03 -0.13
N GLU A 31 -13.59 21.31 -0.36
CA GLU A 31 -14.32 22.16 0.61
C GLU A 31 -15.67 21.52 1.02
N ALA A 32 -16.43 20.97 0.06
CA ALA A 32 -17.73 20.36 0.36
C ALA A 32 -17.60 19.06 1.19
N LEU A 33 -16.52 18.33 1.06
CA LEU A 33 -16.24 17.15 1.87
C LEU A 33 -15.82 17.54 3.30
N GLU A 34 -15.09 18.63 3.47
CA GLU A 34 -14.68 19.17 4.77
C GLU A 34 -15.86 19.85 5.52
N GLU A 35 -16.67 20.69 4.85
CA GLU A 35 -17.82 21.37 5.49
C GLU A 35 -18.92 20.41 5.96
N HIS A 36 -19.05 19.23 5.34
CA HIS A 36 -20.10 18.26 5.69
C HIS A 36 -19.80 17.47 6.97
N ASP A 37 -18.59 17.60 7.52
CA ASP A 37 -18.18 16.93 8.76
C ASP A 37 -18.78 17.56 10.03
N GLU A 38 -19.12 18.86 9.99
CA GLU A 38 -19.57 19.57 11.17
C GLU A 38 -21.09 19.53 11.41
N GLU A 39 -21.94 19.27 10.40
CA GLU A 39 -23.38 19.51 10.51
C GLU A 39 -24.31 18.28 10.53
N THR A 40 -23.93 17.07 10.07
CA THR A 40 -24.89 15.95 9.97
C THR A 40 -24.33 14.57 10.27
N LYS A 41 -24.66 14.04 11.44
CA LYS A 41 -24.32 12.67 11.88
C LYS A 41 -25.08 11.54 11.15
N ASP A 42 -25.98 11.79 10.23
CA ASP A 42 -26.96 10.78 9.76
C ASP A 42 -26.87 10.43 8.25
N THR A 43 -25.96 11.06 7.48
CA THR A 43 -25.74 10.74 6.05
C THR A 43 -24.28 10.99 5.62
N SER A 44 -23.33 10.80 6.52
CA SER A 44 -21.91 10.99 6.22
C SER A 44 -21.34 9.79 5.48
N PHE A 45 -20.46 10.05 4.50
CA PHE A 45 -19.59 9.00 3.93
C PHE A 45 -18.76 8.37 5.05
N SER A 46 -18.51 7.07 4.95
CA SER A 46 -17.54 6.41 5.82
C SER A 46 -16.15 7.02 5.62
N SER A 47 -15.24 6.80 6.59
CA SER A 47 -13.84 7.22 6.48
C SER A 47 -13.22 6.75 5.17
N ASP A 48 -13.49 5.50 4.78
CA ASP A 48 -12.94 4.87 3.58
C ASP A 48 -13.54 5.45 2.29
N GLU A 49 -14.85 5.71 2.27
CA GLU A 49 -15.48 6.37 1.12
C GLU A 49 -14.90 7.77 0.89
N ARG A 50 -14.61 8.52 1.95
CA ARG A 50 -13.96 9.82 1.86
C ARG A 50 -12.54 9.71 1.34
N LYS A 51 -11.75 8.79 1.89
CA LYS A 51 -10.39 8.50 1.47
C LYS A 51 -10.34 8.10 0.00
N MET A 52 -11.25 7.24 -0.46
CA MET A 52 -11.38 6.89 -1.87
C MET A 52 -11.70 8.09 -2.76
N ILE A 53 -12.59 8.99 -2.32
CA ILE A 53 -12.94 10.20 -3.09
C ILE A 53 -11.72 11.12 -3.18
N GLN A 54 -11.00 11.34 -2.09
CA GLN A 54 -9.77 12.15 -2.07
C GLN A 54 -8.70 11.56 -2.98
N ASN A 55 -8.45 10.24 -2.87
CA ASN A 55 -7.54 9.52 -3.75
C ASN A 55 -7.94 9.67 -5.22
N LEU A 56 -9.21 9.53 -5.55
CA LEU A 56 -9.72 9.70 -6.92
C LEU A 56 -9.48 11.12 -7.46
N LEU A 57 -9.61 12.13 -6.63
CA LEU A 57 -9.32 13.53 -7.00
C LEU A 57 -7.80 13.75 -7.25
N ALA A 58 -6.95 13.10 -6.47
CA ALA A 58 -5.49 13.12 -6.64
C ALA A 58 -5.04 12.30 -7.86
N TYR A 59 -5.71 11.17 -8.15
CA TYR A 59 -5.36 10.20 -9.19
C TYR A 59 -5.16 10.82 -10.58
N GLY A 60 -5.94 11.84 -10.93
CA GLY A 60 -5.85 12.53 -12.22
C GLY A 60 -4.53 13.28 -12.43
N THR A 61 -3.74 13.53 -11.39
CA THR A 61 -2.46 14.25 -11.43
C THR A 61 -1.25 13.31 -11.35
N LEU A 62 -1.41 12.08 -10.83
CA LEU A 62 -0.36 11.10 -10.65
C LEU A 62 0.25 10.66 -11.99
N ARG A 63 1.55 10.41 -11.97
CA ARG A 63 2.31 9.86 -13.08
C ARG A 63 2.77 8.45 -12.77
N VAL A 64 3.04 7.68 -13.79
CA VAL A 64 3.51 6.30 -13.69
C VAL A 64 4.76 6.17 -12.82
N GLN A 65 5.71 7.10 -12.95
CA GLN A 65 6.94 7.12 -12.14
C GLN A 65 6.71 7.30 -10.65
N ASP A 66 5.57 7.88 -10.24
CA ASP A 66 5.24 8.16 -8.85
C ASP A 66 4.70 6.90 -8.13
N VAL A 67 4.24 5.90 -8.92
CA VAL A 67 3.55 4.68 -8.44
C VAL A 67 4.30 3.40 -8.79
N MET A 68 5.17 3.41 -9.81
CA MET A 68 5.85 2.22 -10.31
C MET A 68 6.74 1.55 -9.25
N VAL A 69 6.88 0.23 -9.36
CA VAL A 69 7.96 -0.53 -8.72
C VAL A 69 9.28 -0.15 -9.39
N PRO A 70 10.26 0.40 -8.67
CA PRO A 70 11.52 0.83 -9.26
C PRO A 70 12.35 -0.37 -9.75
N ARG A 71 13.24 -0.12 -10.71
CA ARG A 71 14.10 -1.14 -11.35
C ARG A 71 14.83 -2.05 -10.35
N THR A 72 15.28 -1.51 -9.24
CA THR A 72 16.03 -2.25 -8.20
C THR A 72 15.23 -3.33 -7.53
N ASP A 73 13.90 -3.18 -7.52
CA ASP A 73 12.98 -4.05 -6.80
C ASP A 73 12.24 -5.03 -7.75
N ILE A 74 12.56 -4.96 -9.06
CA ILE A 74 11.97 -5.86 -10.06
C ILE A 74 12.50 -7.28 -9.87
N ILE A 75 11.61 -8.21 -9.55
CA ILE A 75 11.87 -9.66 -9.65
C ILE A 75 11.48 -10.12 -11.04
N ALA A 76 12.44 -10.64 -11.81
CA ALA A 76 12.26 -11.03 -13.20
C ALA A 76 12.92 -12.40 -13.46
N VAL A 77 12.54 -13.05 -14.56
CA VAL A 77 13.10 -14.33 -14.98
C VAL A 77 13.84 -14.21 -16.32
N ALA A 78 14.98 -14.87 -16.44
CA ALA A 78 15.68 -14.95 -17.69
C ALA A 78 14.93 -15.86 -18.68
N LEU A 79 15.00 -15.56 -19.96
CA LEU A 79 14.31 -16.32 -21.02
C LEU A 79 14.71 -17.80 -21.06
N ASP A 80 15.95 -18.12 -20.71
CA ASP A 80 16.53 -19.45 -20.70
C ASP A 80 16.35 -20.19 -19.36
N THR A 81 15.64 -19.60 -18.40
CA THR A 81 15.30 -20.26 -17.13
C THR A 81 14.49 -21.54 -17.42
N ASN A 82 14.87 -22.64 -16.82
CA ASN A 82 14.11 -23.88 -16.92
C ASN A 82 12.83 -23.83 -16.06
N TYR A 83 11.91 -24.77 -16.31
CA TYR A 83 10.61 -24.78 -15.65
C TYR A 83 10.70 -24.95 -14.12
N ASP A 84 11.58 -25.82 -13.63
CA ASP A 84 11.71 -26.11 -12.20
C ASP A 84 12.20 -24.89 -11.42
N ASP A 85 13.15 -24.13 -11.99
CA ASP A 85 13.64 -22.89 -11.40
C ASP A 85 12.61 -21.77 -11.51
N LEU A 86 11.84 -21.71 -12.60
CA LEU A 86 10.72 -20.77 -12.72
C LEU A 86 9.70 -20.95 -11.60
N VAL A 87 9.33 -22.20 -11.28
CA VAL A 87 8.38 -22.50 -10.18
C VAL A 87 8.93 -22.05 -8.83
N LYS A 88 10.25 -22.27 -8.58
CA LYS A 88 10.88 -21.78 -7.34
C LYS A 88 10.84 -20.27 -7.24
N ILE A 89 11.19 -19.56 -8.34
CA ILE A 89 11.17 -18.10 -8.36
C ILE A 89 9.74 -17.59 -8.09
N PHE A 90 8.70 -18.20 -8.66
CA PHE A 90 7.32 -17.85 -8.34
C PHE A 90 6.98 -18.06 -6.86
N ALA A 91 7.44 -19.18 -6.28
CA ALA A 91 7.18 -19.49 -4.88
C ALA A 91 7.89 -18.54 -3.91
N GLU A 92 9.11 -18.14 -4.23
CA GLU A 92 9.91 -17.20 -3.44
C GLU A 92 9.42 -15.77 -3.57
N ALA A 93 9.05 -15.35 -4.80
CA ALA A 93 8.58 -14.00 -5.09
C ALA A 93 7.18 -13.71 -4.58
N GLY A 94 6.31 -14.73 -4.47
CA GLY A 94 4.90 -14.56 -4.11
C GLY A 94 4.04 -13.83 -5.16
N HIS A 95 4.61 -13.47 -6.31
CA HIS A 95 3.92 -12.72 -7.37
C HIS A 95 3.21 -13.64 -8.37
N SER A 96 2.09 -13.19 -8.91
CA SER A 96 1.36 -13.92 -9.97
C SER A 96 1.96 -13.75 -11.35
N ARG A 97 2.77 -12.70 -11.58
CA ARG A 97 3.35 -12.33 -12.89
C ARG A 97 4.79 -11.91 -12.71
N LEU A 98 5.66 -12.41 -13.58
CA LEU A 98 7.08 -12.05 -13.60
C LEU A 98 7.47 -11.58 -15.01
N PRO A 99 8.17 -10.44 -15.15
CA PRO A 99 8.74 -10.04 -16.44
C PRO A 99 9.78 -11.06 -16.88
N VAL A 100 9.88 -11.25 -18.22
CA VAL A 100 10.85 -12.13 -18.84
C VAL A 100 11.85 -11.28 -19.62
N PHE A 101 13.13 -11.41 -19.30
CA PHE A 101 14.20 -10.68 -19.95
C PHE A 101 15.17 -11.61 -20.72
N LYS A 102 15.88 -11.08 -21.70
CA LYS A 102 16.83 -11.86 -22.51
C LYS A 102 18.25 -11.81 -21.95
N ASN A 103 18.90 -10.65 -21.93
CA ASN A 103 20.27 -10.50 -21.46
C ASN A 103 20.35 -9.65 -20.20
N SER A 104 19.50 -8.63 -20.12
CA SER A 104 19.38 -7.73 -18.97
C SER A 104 17.94 -7.24 -18.86
N LEU A 105 17.61 -6.58 -17.75
CA LEU A 105 16.30 -5.95 -17.56
C LEU A 105 15.96 -4.89 -18.63
N ASP A 106 16.94 -4.41 -19.40
CA ASP A 106 16.68 -3.48 -20.52
C ASP A 106 16.14 -4.19 -21.77
N GLU A 107 16.21 -5.53 -21.80
CA GLU A 107 15.65 -6.34 -22.89
C GLU A 107 14.48 -7.20 -22.39
N ILE A 108 13.44 -6.55 -21.86
CA ILE A 108 12.20 -7.25 -21.46
C ILE A 108 11.45 -7.69 -22.73
N LEU A 109 11.14 -8.98 -22.83
CA LEU A 109 10.43 -9.58 -23.94
C LEU A 109 8.93 -9.71 -23.71
N GLY A 110 8.51 -9.75 -22.45
CA GLY A 110 7.12 -9.94 -22.04
C GLY A 110 7.04 -10.33 -20.58
N MET A 111 5.98 -11.03 -20.21
CA MET A 111 5.80 -11.58 -18.86
C MET A 111 5.34 -13.03 -18.91
N VAL A 112 5.58 -13.77 -17.85
CA VAL A 112 5.00 -15.09 -17.59
C VAL A 112 4.02 -14.99 -16.43
N HIS A 113 2.89 -15.70 -16.54
CA HIS A 113 1.89 -15.77 -15.47
C HIS A 113 1.92 -17.16 -14.82
N VAL A 114 1.86 -17.23 -13.49
CA VAL A 114 1.88 -18.48 -12.73
C VAL A 114 0.82 -19.49 -13.22
N LYS A 115 -0.37 -19.02 -13.64
CA LYS A 115 -1.42 -19.87 -14.22
C LYS A 115 -0.97 -20.58 -15.50
N ASP A 116 -0.21 -19.90 -16.35
CA ASP A 116 0.25 -20.50 -17.61
C ASP A 116 1.31 -21.58 -17.34
N ALA A 117 2.16 -21.37 -16.34
CA ALA A 117 3.10 -22.39 -15.87
C ALA A 117 2.36 -23.61 -15.32
N LEU A 118 1.31 -23.42 -14.51
CA LEU A 118 0.48 -24.50 -14.00
C LEU A 118 -0.30 -25.23 -15.11
N MET A 119 -0.82 -24.50 -16.10
CA MET A 119 -1.48 -25.12 -17.25
C MET A 119 -0.51 -25.96 -18.08
N ALA A 120 0.70 -25.48 -18.33
CA ALA A 120 1.73 -26.23 -19.03
C ALA A 120 2.07 -27.55 -18.30
N LEU A 121 2.14 -27.52 -16.97
CA LEU A 121 2.32 -28.71 -16.14
C LEU A 121 1.16 -29.71 -16.28
N ALA A 122 -0.08 -29.20 -16.22
CA ALA A 122 -1.27 -30.04 -16.32
C ALA A 122 -1.43 -30.71 -17.70
N GLU A 123 -1.00 -30.04 -18.77
CA GLU A 123 -1.10 -30.55 -20.14
C GLU A 123 0.01 -31.56 -20.48
N LYS A 124 1.24 -31.30 -20.03
CA LYS A 124 2.43 -32.07 -20.45
C LYS A 124 2.90 -33.10 -19.43
N GLY A 125 2.52 -32.96 -18.16
CA GLY A 125 3.07 -33.73 -17.05
C GLY A 125 4.48 -33.30 -16.64
N LEU A 126 4.97 -33.81 -15.50
CA LEU A 126 6.23 -33.37 -14.87
C LEU A 126 7.48 -33.65 -15.74
N GLU A 127 7.51 -34.77 -16.46
CA GLU A 127 8.70 -35.16 -17.25
C GLU A 127 8.86 -34.30 -18.51
N ASP A 128 7.75 -33.95 -19.17
CA ASP A 128 7.77 -33.22 -20.44
C ASP A 128 7.80 -31.70 -20.24
N VAL A 129 7.25 -31.18 -19.12
CA VAL A 129 7.21 -29.76 -18.85
C VAL A 129 8.60 -29.17 -18.56
N SER A 130 9.49 -29.94 -17.92
CA SER A 130 10.86 -29.50 -17.61
C SER A 130 11.66 -29.12 -18.86
N SER A 131 11.31 -29.67 -20.02
CA SER A 131 11.89 -29.32 -21.33
C SER A 131 11.23 -28.12 -22.01
N THR A 132 10.16 -27.56 -21.43
CA THR A 132 9.38 -26.49 -22.04
C THR A 132 10.06 -25.14 -21.83
N GLN A 133 10.28 -24.41 -22.92
CA GLN A 133 10.84 -23.07 -22.88
C GLN A 133 9.77 -22.04 -22.45
N ILE A 134 10.13 -21.11 -21.59
CA ILE A 134 9.25 -20.03 -21.09
C ILE A 134 8.60 -19.24 -22.24
N ILE A 135 9.30 -19.05 -23.36
CA ILE A 135 8.80 -18.31 -24.52
C ILE A 135 7.48 -18.87 -25.07
N THR A 136 7.18 -20.14 -24.84
CA THR A 136 5.97 -20.78 -25.37
C THR A 136 4.68 -20.32 -24.69
N PHE A 137 4.77 -19.79 -23.48
CA PHE A 137 3.63 -19.27 -22.71
C PHE A 137 3.83 -17.82 -22.22
N GLN A 138 4.77 -17.12 -22.83
CA GLN A 138 5.01 -15.71 -22.58
C GLN A 138 3.85 -14.86 -23.12
N ARG A 139 3.45 -13.85 -22.34
CA ARG A 139 2.45 -12.85 -22.70
C ARG A 139 3.10 -11.49 -22.98
N ALA A 140 2.47 -10.69 -23.82
CA ALA A 140 2.92 -9.34 -24.08
C ALA A 140 2.74 -8.42 -22.88
N VAL A 141 3.61 -7.43 -22.76
CA VAL A 141 3.52 -6.30 -21.83
C VAL A 141 3.42 -5.00 -22.59
N LEU A 142 2.99 -3.92 -21.92
CA LEU A 142 3.07 -2.57 -22.48
C LEU A 142 4.44 -1.96 -22.13
N PHE A 143 4.90 -1.03 -22.97
CA PHE A 143 6.06 -0.18 -22.68
C PHE A 143 5.58 1.27 -22.64
N VAL A 144 5.86 1.98 -21.56
CA VAL A 144 5.34 3.32 -21.32
C VAL A 144 6.42 4.21 -20.68
N PRO A 145 6.42 5.53 -20.95
CA PRO A 145 7.31 6.45 -20.25
C PRO A 145 6.79 6.74 -18.83
N GLY A 146 7.69 6.97 -17.88
CA GLY A 146 7.36 7.34 -16.49
C GLY A 146 6.54 8.63 -16.37
N SER A 147 6.65 9.55 -17.33
CA SER A 147 5.90 10.80 -17.38
C SER A 147 4.42 10.64 -17.76
N MET A 148 3.99 9.45 -18.23
CA MET A 148 2.58 9.17 -18.57
C MET A 148 1.69 9.33 -17.34
N LYS A 149 0.46 9.80 -17.51
CA LYS A 149 -0.53 9.82 -16.42
C LYS A 149 -1.04 8.42 -16.14
N VAL A 150 -1.23 8.09 -14.85
CA VAL A 150 -1.74 6.77 -14.43
C VAL A 150 -3.13 6.47 -15.00
N ILE A 151 -3.99 7.48 -15.15
CA ILE A 151 -5.33 7.33 -15.74
C ILE A 151 -5.27 6.91 -17.21
N ASP A 152 -4.30 7.44 -17.98
CA ASP A 152 -4.11 7.09 -19.39
C ASP A 152 -3.56 5.67 -19.51
N LEU A 153 -2.63 5.28 -18.64
CA LEU A 153 -2.11 3.93 -18.57
C LEU A 153 -3.20 2.91 -18.23
N LEU A 154 -4.02 3.18 -17.20
CA LEU A 154 -5.14 2.31 -16.83
C LEU A 154 -6.10 2.08 -18.00
N SER A 155 -6.41 3.16 -18.76
CA SER A 155 -7.24 3.05 -19.97
C SER A 155 -6.58 2.18 -21.05
N GLN A 156 -5.27 2.31 -21.27
CA GLN A 156 -4.53 1.49 -22.23
C GLN A 156 -4.47 0.02 -21.80
N MET A 157 -4.18 -0.26 -20.51
CA MET A 157 -4.14 -1.62 -19.99
C MET A 157 -5.49 -2.33 -20.16
N ARG A 158 -6.60 -1.65 -19.84
CA ARG A 158 -7.96 -2.17 -20.06
C ARG A 158 -8.25 -2.46 -21.53
N SER A 159 -7.91 -1.53 -22.42
CA SER A 159 -8.17 -1.66 -23.87
C SER A 159 -7.37 -2.80 -24.48
N ASN A 160 -6.11 -2.98 -24.07
CA ASN A 160 -5.22 -4.03 -24.55
C ASN A 160 -5.35 -5.35 -23.77
N ARG A 161 -6.15 -5.38 -22.69
CA ARG A 161 -6.26 -6.51 -21.78
C ARG A 161 -4.91 -6.97 -21.24
N THR A 162 -4.05 -6.01 -20.92
CA THR A 162 -2.70 -6.23 -20.41
C THR A 162 -2.64 -5.77 -18.97
N HIS A 163 -2.06 -6.58 -18.08
CA HIS A 163 -2.02 -6.34 -16.64
C HIS A 163 -0.67 -5.84 -16.15
N MET A 164 0.32 -5.69 -17.02
CA MET A 164 1.66 -5.23 -16.67
C MET A 164 2.19 -4.29 -17.74
N ALA A 165 2.83 -3.21 -17.31
CA ALA A 165 3.61 -2.34 -18.16
C ALA A 165 5.04 -2.21 -17.65
N ILE A 166 5.98 -2.14 -18.55
CA ILE A 166 7.38 -1.81 -18.28
C ILE A 166 7.56 -0.31 -18.50
N VAL A 167 8.09 0.34 -17.49
CA VAL A 167 8.40 1.78 -17.55
C VAL A 167 9.79 1.94 -18.14
N VAL A 168 9.90 2.79 -19.16
CA VAL A 168 11.15 3.00 -19.88
C VAL A 168 11.61 4.44 -19.77
N ASP A 169 12.92 4.61 -19.65
CA ASP A 169 13.59 5.91 -19.67
C ASP A 169 13.76 6.47 -21.09
N GLU A 170 14.36 7.67 -21.24
CA GLU A 170 14.59 8.33 -22.51
C GLU A 170 15.63 7.62 -23.40
N TYR A 171 16.39 6.71 -22.85
CA TYR A 171 17.42 5.93 -23.54
C TYR A 171 16.94 4.53 -23.92
N GLY A 172 15.71 4.18 -23.53
CA GLY A 172 15.11 2.87 -23.78
C GLY A 172 15.49 1.81 -22.74
N GLY A 173 16.11 2.20 -21.62
CA GLY A 173 16.35 1.33 -20.47
C GLY A 173 15.09 1.14 -19.64
N THR A 174 15.02 0.05 -18.89
CA THR A 174 13.94 -0.20 -17.95
C THR A 174 14.17 0.62 -16.68
N ASP A 175 13.22 1.48 -16.35
CA ASP A 175 13.21 2.32 -15.14
C ASP A 175 12.38 1.70 -14.00
N GLY A 176 11.35 0.96 -14.37
CA GLY A 176 10.46 0.30 -13.44
C GLY A 176 9.45 -0.63 -14.10
N LEU A 177 8.54 -1.16 -13.33
CA LEU A 177 7.33 -1.82 -13.80
C LEU A 177 6.12 -1.32 -13.02
N ILE A 178 4.94 -1.50 -13.60
CA ILE A 178 3.68 -1.17 -12.95
C ILE A 178 2.60 -2.17 -13.39
N THR A 179 1.75 -2.58 -12.49
CA THR A 179 0.63 -3.49 -12.76
C THR A 179 -0.70 -2.75 -12.68
N ILE A 180 -1.78 -3.39 -13.13
CA ILE A 180 -3.13 -2.81 -13.01
C ILE A 180 -3.57 -2.78 -11.53
N GLU A 181 -3.06 -3.72 -10.75
CA GLU A 181 -3.29 -3.83 -9.33
C GLU A 181 -2.75 -2.58 -8.62
N ASP A 182 -1.51 -2.16 -8.88
CA ASP A 182 -0.89 -0.96 -8.32
C ASP A 182 -1.70 0.31 -8.67
N LEU A 183 -2.19 0.38 -9.93
CA LEU A 183 -3.01 1.52 -10.37
C LEU A 183 -4.37 1.59 -9.67
N VAL A 184 -4.95 0.47 -9.31
CA VAL A 184 -6.24 0.41 -8.60
C VAL A 184 -6.03 0.70 -7.11
N GLU A 185 -4.93 0.25 -6.52
CA GLU A 185 -4.55 0.50 -5.14
C GLU A 185 -4.45 2.00 -4.84
N GLU A 186 -3.95 2.82 -5.76
CA GLU A 186 -3.91 4.28 -5.63
C GLU A 186 -5.29 4.94 -5.51
N ILE A 187 -6.36 4.28 -5.96
CA ILE A 187 -7.74 4.78 -5.82
C ILE A 187 -8.37 4.23 -4.56
N VAL A 188 -8.27 2.91 -4.36
CA VAL A 188 -8.97 2.22 -3.27
C VAL A 188 -8.23 2.42 -1.95
N GLY A 189 -6.92 2.65 -1.98
CA GLY A 189 -6.04 2.59 -0.83
C GLY A 189 -5.76 1.14 -0.42
N ASP A 190 -5.02 0.96 0.65
CA ASP A 190 -4.93 -0.36 1.29
C ASP A 190 -6.36 -0.82 1.61
N ILE A 191 -6.80 -1.93 1.02
CA ILE A 191 -8.08 -2.55 1.40
C ILE A 191 -7.80 -3.18 2.77
N GLU A 192 -8.04 -2.40 3.81
CA GLU A 192 -8.20 -2.96 5.15
C GLU A 192 -9.42 -3.87 5.06
N ASP A 193 -9.27 -5.15 5.40
CA ASP A 193 -10.37 -6.12 5.36
C ASP A 193 -11.46 -5.59 6.31
N GLU A 194 -12.72 -5.46 5.85
CA GLU A 194 -13.86 -5.05 6.71
C GLU A 194 -14.03 -5.96 7.93
N HIS A 195 -13.26 -7.05 8.01
CA HIS A 195 -13.14 -7.93 9.16
C HIS A 195 -11.97 -7.56 10.09
N ASP A 196 -11.11 -6.60 9.72
CA ASP A 196 -10.12 -6.03 10.62
C ASP A 196 -10.75 -4.99 11.58
N ASP A 197 -11.98 -4.50 11.28
CA ASP A 197 -12.81 -3.70 12.21
C ASP A 197 -13.51 -4.53 13.32
N ALA A 198 -13.28 -5.84 13.40
CA ALA A 198 -13.51 -6.54 14.64
C ALA A 198 -12.42 -6.11 15.61
N GLU A 199 -12.62 -4.98 16.33
CA GLU A 199 -11.85 -4.55 17.51
C GLU A 199 -10.52 -5.32 17.65
N VAL A 200 -9.59 -5.12 16.69
CA VAL A 200 -8.19 -5.49 16.94
C VAL A 200 -7.85 -4.57 18.10
N GLU A 201 -7.81 -5.12 19.32
CA GLU A 201 -7.30 -4.39 20.45
C GLU A 201 -5.98 -3.77 20.00
N MET A 202 -6.01 -2.47 19.74
CA MET A 202 -4.83 -1.72 19.26
C MET A 202 -3.63 -2.00 20.16
N ILE A 203 -3.89 -2.41 21.39
CA ILE A 203 -2.93 -2.84 22.39
C ILE A 203 -3.46 -4.11 23.05
N THR A 204 -2.74 -5.22 22.90
CA THR A 204 -3.06 -6.51 23.54
C THR A 204 -2.09 -6.77 24.69
N ALA A 205 -2.59 -6.93 25.91
CA ALA A 205 -1.75 -7.26 27.08
C ALA A 205 -1.24 -8.72 27.01
N LEU A 206 0.07 -8.90 27.08
CA LEU A 206 0.72 -10.22 27.13
C LEU A 206 1.03 -10.69 28.58
N GLY A 207 0.71 -9.85 29.55
CA GLY A 207 1.01 -10.09 30.97
C GLY A 207 2.41 -9.61 31.39
N LEU A 208 2.60 -9.48 32.70
CA LEU A 208 3.85 -8.98 33.29
C LEU A 208 4.29 -7.61 32.77
N GLY A 209 3.35 -6.75 32.38
CA GLY A 209 3.63 -5.42 31.84
C GLY A 209 4.14 -5.42 30.38
N ASN A 210 4.01 -6.54 29.67
CA ASN A 210 4.33 -6.63 28.25
C ASN A 210 3.07 -6.49 27.41
N TYR A 211 3.18 -5.87 26.24
CA TYR A 211 2.08 -5.61 25.33
C TYR A 211 2.50 -5.87 23.87
N ASP A 212 1.56 -6.33 23.05
CA ASP A 212 1.64 -6.23 21.59
C ASP A 212 0.80 -5.02 21.17
N ALA A 213 1.37 -4.09 20.42
CA ALA A 213 0.70 -2.89 19.97
C ALA A 213 0.79 -2.73 18.44
N ASP A 214 -0.31 -2.28 17.82
CA ASP A 214 -0.31 -1.83 16.44
C ASP A 214 0.54 -0.55 16.32
N ALA A 215 1.28 -0.39 15.24
CA ALA A 215 2.13 0.78 15.04
C ALA A 215 1.34 2.10 14.87
N ARG A 216 0.03 2.02 14.65
CA ARG A 216 -0.90 3.17 14.56
C ARG A 216 -1.40 3.67 15.91
N VAL A 217 -1.08 3.00 17.02
CA VAL A 217 -1.44 3.44 18.38
C VAL A 217 -0.91 4.85 18.60
N GLU A 218 -1.77 5.73 19.11
CA GLU A 218 -1.40 7.09 19.46
C GLU A 218 -0.42 7.08 20.66
N LEU A 219 0.59 7.92 20.61
CA LEU A 219 1.62 7.99 21.64
C LEU A 219 1.05 8.44 23.00
N ASP A 220 0.02 9.26 22.99
CA ASP A 220 -0.66 9.72 24.19
C ASP A 220 -1.32 8.56 24.94
N ASP A 221 -2.08 7.71 24.22
CA ASP A 221 -2.74 6.53 24.80
C ASP A 221 -1.71 5.55 25.35
N LEU A 222 -0.62 5.33 24.60
CA LEU A 222 0.44 4.43 25.03
C LEU A 222 1.23 5.00 26.21
N SER A 223 1.46 6.30 26.23
CA SER A 223 2.14 7.00 27.35
C SER A 223 1.32 6.91 28.63
N GLU A 224 0.01 7.05 28.54
CA GLU A 224 -0.91 6.88 29.68
C GLU A 224 -0.91 5.42 30.18
N LEU A 225 -1.01 4.44 29.26
CA LEU A 225 -1.00 3.02 29.61
C LEU A 225 0.30 2.58 30.29
N LEU A 226 1.44 3.01 29.77
CA LEU A 226 2.77 2.63 30.28
C LEU A 226 3.22 3.50 31.46
N ALA A 227 2.49 4.58 31.77
CA ALA A 227 2.83 5.61 32.76
C ALA A 227 4.24 6.21 32.53
N ILE A 228 4.61 6.45 31.25
CA ILE A 228 5.87 7.07 30.82
C ILE A 228 5.58 8.17 29.82
N ASN A 229 6.51 9.09 29.66
CA ASN A 229 6.45 10.06 28.55
C ASN A 229 7.24 9.51 27.36
N LEU A 230 6.56 9.20 26.26
CA LEU A 230 7.15 8.77 25.00
C LEU A 230 7.49 9.96 24.09
N MET A 231 6.90 11.12 24.33
CA MET A 231 7.15 12.34 23.57
C MET A 231 8.36 13.07 24.14
N ASP A 232 9.42 13.21 23.36
CA ASP A 232 10.53 14.12 23.66
C ASP A 232 10.17 15.52 23.10
N ASP A 233 10.65 16.59 23.75
CA ASP A 233 10.39 18.00 23.34
C ASP A 233 10.87 18.33 21.90
N GLU A 234 11.60 17.44 21.23
CA GLU A 234 12.11 17.59 19.87
C GLU A 234 11.24 16.88 18.81
N ASP A 235 10.25 16.08 19.19
CA ASP A 235 9.43 15.23 18.31
C ASP A 235 7.98 15.74 18.13
N GLU A 236 7.77 17.07 18.08
CA GLU A 236 6.45 17.73 17.95
C GLU A 236 5.60 17.29 16.73
N GLU A 237 6.12 16.46 15.83
CA GLU A 237 5.44 16.02 14.59
C GLU A 237 5.11 14.51 14.57
N VAL A 238 5.30 13.79 15.69
CA VAL A 238 5.14 12.33 15.73
C VAL A 238 4.00 11.93 16.67
N ASP A 239 2.89 11.46 16.11
CA ASP A 239 1.67 11.14 16.87
C ASP A 239 1.51 9.63 17.13
N THR A 240 2.24 8.75 16.43
CA THR A 240 2.03 7.30 16.48
C THR A 240 3.25 6.50 16.94
N LEU A 241 3.03 5.32 17.51
CA LEU A 241 4.08 4.38 17.93
C LEU A 241 5.06 4.04 16.78
N GLY A 242 4.53 3.78 15.59
CA GLY A 242 5.35 3.48 14.41
C GLY A 242 6.23 4.65 13.99
N GLY A 243 5.69 5.87 14.04
CA GLY A 243 6.41 7.11 13.80
C GLY A 243 7.53 7.33 14.82
N TRP A 244 7.26 7.11 16.09
CA TRP A 244 8.23 7.24 17.19
C TRP A 244 9.38 6.24 17.05
N VAL A 245 9.07 4.97 16.77
CA VAL A 245 10.09 3.95 16.52
C VAL A 245 10.96 4.32 15.32
N PHE A 246 10.33 4.79 14.22
CA PHE A 246 11.05 5.24 13.03
C PHE A 246 11.97 6.42 13.30
N ALA A 247 11.49 7.45 14.02
CA ALA A 247 12.27 8.62 14.37
C ALA A 247 13.51 8.25 15.19
N ARG A 248 13.36 7.36 16.18
CA ARG A 248 14.49 6.90 17.01
C ARG A 248 15.47 5.97 16.28
N ALA A 249 14.98 5.10 15.41
CA ALA A 249 15.82 4.18 14.64
C ALA A 249 16.51 4.86 13.43
N GLY A 250 15.98 5.99 12.95
CA GLY A 250 16.45 6.71 11.76
C GLY A 250 16.22 5.97 10.43
N LYS A 251 15.54 4.85 10.46
CA LYS A 251 15.16 3.98 9.34
C LYS A 251 13.97 3.13 9.73
N VAL A 252 13.31 2.45 8.79
CA VAL A 252 12.38 1.35 9.12
C VAL A 252 13.20 0.18 9.66
N PRO A 253 13.03 -0.22 10.95
CA PRO A 253 13.82 -1.31 11.52
C PRO A 253 13.39 -2.67 10.96
N GLU A 254 14.28 -3.66 11.00
CA GLU A 254 13.96 -5.05 10.62
C GLU A 254 13.19 -5.77 11.73
N ILE A 255 12.44 -6.82 11.36
CA ILE A 255 11.73 -7.68 12.33
C ILE A 255 12.76 -8.29 13.31
N GLY A 256 12.46 -8.18 14.61
CA GLY A 256 13.35 -8.60 15.71
C GLY A 256 14.33 -7.52 16.16
N GLU A 257 14.41 -6.37 15.49
CA GLU A 257 15.20 -5.22 15.98
C GLU A 257 14.51 -4.58 17.18
N ILE A 258 15.28 -4.08 18.15
CA ILE A 258 14.77 -3.54 19.42
C ILE A 258 15.19 -2.08 19.54
N VAL A 259 14.22 -1.21 19.80
CA VAL A 259 14.44 0.20 20.15
C VAL A 259 14.24 0.35 21.65
N GLU A 260 15.21 0.93 22.36
CA GLU A 260 15.18 1.13 23.81
C GLU A 260 14.72 2.54 24.17
N HIS A 261 13.93 2.67 25.23
CA HIS A 261 13.53 3.94 25.83
C HIS A 261 14.22 4.14 27.18
N ASP A 262 14.48 5.39 27.56
CA ASP A 262 15.22 5.75 28.78
C ASP A 262 14.54 5.29 30.08
N SER A 263 13.21 5.03 30.03
CA SER A 263 12.46 4.41 31.11
C SER A 263 12.77 2.93 31.33
N GLY A 264 13.54 2.29 30.45
CA GLY A 264 13.86 0.87 30.46
C GLY A 264 12.88 -0.03 29.72
N TYR A 265 11.81 0.52 29.15
CA TYR A 265 10.95 -0.20 28.18
C TYR A 265 11.71 -0.47 26.88
N ARG A 266 11.44 -1.62 26.25
CA ARG A 266 12.05 -2.04 25.00
C ARG A 266 10.98 -2.36 23.98
N PHE A 267 11.13 -1.86 22.77
CA PHE A 267 10.18 -1.93 21.69
C PHE A 267 10.76 -2.83 20.58
N GLU A 268 10.30 -4.08 20.52
CA GLU A 268 10.72 -5.09 19.56
C GLU A 268 9.80 -5.04 18.33
N ILE A 269 10.36 -5.01 17.15
CA ILE A 269 9.59 -5.03 15.90
C ILE A 269 9.12 -6.45 15.63
N VAL A 270 7.81 -6.68 15.67
CA VAL A 270 7.21 -8.01 15.45
C VAL A 270 6.77 -8.19 14.01
N ASP A 271 6.29 -7.10 13.37
CA ASP A 271 5.90 -7.11 11.97
C ASP A 271 6.22 -5.74 11.34
N ALA A 272 6.83 -5.78 10.14
CA ALA A 272 7.18 -4.59 9.36
C ALA A 272 7.23 -4.90 7.87
N GLU A 273 6.88 -3.91 7.06
CA GLU A 273 7.08 -3.86 5.62
C GLU A 273 8.29 -2.97 5.29
N PRO A 274 8.81 -2.98 4.06
CA PRO A 274 9.97 -2.17 3.67
C PRO A 274 9.81 -0.67 3.92
N ARG A 275 8.58 -0.17 4.01
CA ARG A 275 8.27 1.25 4.15
C ARG A 275 7.54 1.61 5.45
N ARG A 276 7.03 0.63 6.21
CA ARG A 276 6.28 0.89 7.45
C ARG A 276 6.41 -0.22 8.47
N ILE A 277 6.32 0.14 9.75
CA ILE A 277 6.18 -0.78 10.86
C ILE A 277 4.69 -1.09 11.01
N LYS A 278 4.34 -2.37 11.27
CA LYS A 278 2.95 -2.81 11.49
C LYS A 278 2.67 -3.12 12.94
N LYS A 279 3.58 -3.84 13.61
CA LYS A 279 3.37 -4.33 14.96
C LYS A 279 4.64 -4.26 15.79
N VAL A 280 4.49 -3.79 17.02
CA VAL A 280 5.59 -3.63 17.97
C VAL A 280 5.24 -4.37 19.25
N ARG A 281 6.18 -5.14 19.78
CA ARG A 281 6.09 -5.75 21.11
C ARG A 281 6.83 -4.89 22.11
N ILE A 282 6.11 -4.54 23.18
CA ILE A 282 6.60 -3.68 24.24
C ILE A 282 6.97 -4.58 25.43
N HIS A 283 8.22 -4.54 25.83
CA HIS A 283 8.75 -5.28 26.97
C HIS A 283 8.94 -4.35 28.15
N ALA A 284 8.32 -4.68 29.29
CA ALA A 284 8.51 -3.93 30.51
C ALA A 284 9.94 -4.04 31.07
N PRO A 285 10.41 -3.03 31.82
CA PRO A 285 11.69 -3.10 32.52
C PRO A 285 11.75 -4.30 33.48
N VAL A 286 12.91 -4.91 33.64
CA VAL A 286 13.12 -6.04 34.55
C VAL A 286 12.83 -5.59 35.99
N GLY A 287 11.78 -6.19 36.60
CA GLY A 287 11.34 -5.85 37.98
C GLY A 287 10.05 -5.03 38.06
N HIS A 288 9.41 -4.76 36.90
CA HIS A 288 8.08 -4.15 36.88
C HIS A 288 7.04 -5.17 37.40
N THR A 289 6.49 -4.91 38.59
CA THR A 289 5.34 -5.66 39.13
C THR A 289 4.09 -4.91 38.71
N SER A 290 3.30 -5.49 37.77
CA SER A 290 1.96 -4.99 37.47
C SER A 290 1.16 -4.91 38.76
N VAL A 291 0.62 -3.73 39.05
CA VAL A 291 -0.42 -3.57 40.06
C VAL A 291 -1.71 -4.06 39.40
N ASP A 292 -2.02 -5.35 39.58
CA ASP A 292 -3.34 -5.86 39.23
C ASP A 292 -4.32 -5.16 40.17
N GLU A 293 -5.20 -4.33 39.66
CA GLU A 293 -6.35 -3.83 40.36
C GLU A 293 -7.36 -4.98 40.56
N ASP A 294 -7.69 -5.23 41.81
CA ASP A 294 -8.80 -6.08 42.29
C ASP A 294 -10.18 -5.56 41.85
#